data_1d83e86d9f3269abd4adf500cb661774
#
_entry.id   1d83e86d9f3269abd4adf500cb661774
#
_cell.length_a   1.000
_cell.length_b   1.000
_cell.length_c   1.000
_cell.angle_alpha   90.00
_cell.angle_beta   90.00
_cell.angle_gamma   90.00
#
_symmetry.space_group_name_H-M   'P 1'
#
loop_
_entity.id
_entity.type
_entity.pdbx_description
1 polymer ?
#
loop_
_entity_poly.entity_id
_entity_poly.type
_entity_poly.pdbx_seq_one_letter_code
_entity_poly.pdbx_strand_id
1 'polypeptide(L)'
;TILATAQTRYQNIVDTLEGTVVAGEADGIFKEGKVVIAAANPDMMENYIGTGDIVILGNRYEAQLCAIEMEAGCLIICEGAQVSKTITKVAKEHNCLLITTKFDTYTVARLINQSMPIRFLMKEKEGIVKFQTEDFIEDIQTVMAKLRHRDFPVEDTQGNYVGMISRRNLLGAGKKKLILVDHNERGQAVNGVETAEILEIIDHHRLGAIQTVSPVFFRNQPLGSTATIIYQMFVEKGIEIPSHIAG
;
A
#
# COMPACT_ATOMS: atom_id res chain seq x y z
N THR A 1 24.41 -7.24 -7.05
CA THR A 1 23.38 -6.30 -7.53
C THR A 1 22.10 -6.42 -6.71
N ILE A 2 21.23 -5.43 -6.81
CA ILE A 2 19.91 -5.45 -6.14
C ILE A 2 19.05 -6.64 -6.61
N LEU A 3 19.19 -7.05 -7.87
CA LEU A 3 18.48 -8.21 -8.43
C LEU A 3 18.90 -9.51 -7.74
N ALA A 4 20.19 -9.68 -7.46
CA ALA A 4 20.72 -10.85 -6.76
C ALA A 4 20.26 -10.85 -5.29
N THR A 5 20.35 -9.71 -4.60
CA THR A 5 19.85 -9.55 -3.22
C THR A 5 18.36 -9.86 -3.13
N ALA A 6 17.57 -9.45 -4.13
CA ALA A 6 16.14 -9.73 -4.22
C ALA A 6 15.80 -11.18 -4.60
N GLN A 7 16.82 -12.01 -4.92
CA GLN A 7 16.63 -13.37 -5.43
C GLN A 7 15.65 -13.40 -6.63
N THR A 8 15.90 -12.53 -7.61
CA THR A 8 15.05 -12.36 -8.78
C THR A 8 15.09 -13.61 -9.66
N ARG A 9 13.93 -14.13 -10.03
CA ARG A 9 13.85 -15.24 -10.99
C ARG A 9 14.12 -14.74 -12.40
N TYR A 10 14.80 -15.53 -13.22
CA TYR A 10 14.98 -15.19 -14.63
C TYR A 10 13.64 -15.06 -15.39
N GLN A 11 12.62 -15.84 -15.00
CA GLN A 11 11.29 -15.69 -15.58
C GLN A 11 10.70 -14.28 -15.37
N ASN A 12 10.92 -13.68 -14.19
CA ASN A 12 10.48 -12.29 -13.96
C ASN A 12 11.19 -11.30 -14.89
N ILE A 13 12.46 -11.56 -15.24
CA ILE A 13 13.21 -10.73 -16.20
C ILE A 13 12.61 -10.90 -17.60
N VAL A 14 12.33 -12.15 -18.00
CA VAL A 14 11.66 -12.46 -19.28
C VAL A 14 10.33 -11.71 -19.38
N ASP A 15 9.49 -11.84 -18.36
CA ASP A 15 8.16 -11.21 -18.34
C ASP A 15 8.24 -9.68 -18.38
N THR A 16 9.14 -9.09 -17.57
CA THR A 16 9.32 -7.62 -17.49
C THR A 16 9.82 -7.04 -18.82
N LEU A 17 10.65 -7.78 -19.54
CA LEU A 17 11.26 -7.34 -20.80
C LEU A 17 10.47 -7.79 -22.03
N GLU A 18 9.28 -8.37 -21.84
CA GLU A 18 8.49 -8.97 -22.94
C GLU A 18 9.37 -9.89 -23.81
N GLY A 19 10.26 -10.61 -23.14
CA GLY A 19 11.32 -11.39 -23.77
C GLY A 19 10.86 -12.78 -24.24
N THR A 20 11.63 -13.35 -25.14
CA THR A 20 11.50 -14.73 -25.56
C THR A 20 12.77 -15.50 -25.23
N VAL A 21 12.66 -16.64 -24.56
CA VAL A 21 13.78 -17.53 -24.28
C VAL A 21 14.16 -18.27 -25.56
N VAL A 22 15.44 -18.15 -25.98
CA VAL A 22 15.99 -18.80 -27.18
C VAL A 22 16.85 -20.02 -26.81
N ALA A 23 17.51 -19.97 -25.66
CA ALA A 23 18.29 -21.10 -25.12
C ALA A 23 18.33 -21.02 -23.59
N GLY A 24 18.50 -22.16 -22.94
CA GLY A 24 18.52 -22.29 -21.50
C GLY A 24 17.13 -22.31 -20.88
N GLU A 25 17.05 -22.30 -19.55
CA GLU A 25 15.82 -22.35 -18.77
C GLU A 25 15.72 -21.12 -17.88
N ALA A 26 14.53 -20.51 -17.81
CA ALA A 26 14.30 -19.28 -17.06
C ALA A 26 13.71 -19.50 -15.64
N ASP A 27 13.61 -20.73 -15.18
CA ASP A 27 13.08 -21.10 -13.87
C ASP A 27 14.08 -20.86 -12.72
N GLY A 28 15.35 -20.63 -13.05
CA GLY A 28 16.41 -20.32 -12.10
C GLY A 28 16.26 -18.95 -11.43
N ILE A 29 17.07 -18.77 -10.36
CA ILE A 29 17.16 -17.51 -9.59
C ILE A 29 18.53 -16.89 -9.84
N PHE A 30 18.55 -15.59 -10.13
CA PHE A 30 19.77 -14.80 -10.18
C PHE A 30 20.30 -14.57 -8.75
N LYS A 31 21.37 -15.25 -8.38
CA LYS A 31 21.92 -15.26 -7.01
C LYS A 31 23.14 -14.35 -6.87
N GLU A 32 23.96 -14.24 -7.91
CA GLU A 32 25.22 -13.49 -7.92
C GLU A 32 25.51 -12.94 -9.31
N GLY A 33 26.43 -11.99 -9.41
CA GLY A 33 26.80 -11.35 -10.65
C GLY A 33 26.35 -9.89 -10.76
N LYS A 34 26.68 -9.28 -11.89
CA LYS A 34 26.34 -7.90 -12.26
C LYS A 34 25.35 -7.89 -13.41
N VAL A 35 24.73 -6.74 -13.63
CA VAL A 35 24.07 -6.41 -14.90
C VAL A 35 25.01 -5.48 -15.67
N VAL A 36 25.39 -5.88 -16.86
CA VAL A 36 26.41 -5.23 -17.66
C VAL A 36 25.86 -4.91 -19.05
N ILE A 37 26.14 -3.73 -19.58
CA ILE A 37 25.89 -3.40 -20.99
C ILE A 37 27.18 -3.61 -21.76
N ALA A 38 27.16 -4.55 -22.70
CA ALA A 38 28.32 -4.88 -23.53
C ALA A 38 28.47 -3.89 -24.70
N ALA A 39 28.91 -2.68 -24.39
CA ALA A 39 29.08 -1.60 -25.37
C ALA A 39 30.49 -1.53 -26.00
N ALA A 40 31.45 -2.29 -25.46
CA ALA A 40 32.84 -2.29 -25.91
C ALA A 40 33.13 -3.37 -26.96
N ASN A 41 34.37 -3.43 -27.47
CA ASN A 41 34.88 -4.54 -28.25
C ASN A 41 35.15 -5.77 -27.39
N PRO A 42 35.18 -6.99 -27.93
CA PRO A 42 35.42 -8.24 -27.16
C PRO A 42 36.63 -8.16 -26.24
N ASP A 43 37.78 -7.74 -26.71
CA ASP A 43 39.02 -7.61 -25.94
C ASP A 43 38.88 -6.74 -24.68
N MET A 44 37.99 -5.74 -24.74
CA MET A 44 37.67 -4.91 -23.58
C MET A 44 36.61 -5.54 -22.68
N MET A 45 35.68 -6.31 -23.27
CA MET A 45 34.60 -6.97 -22.54
C MET A 45 35.12 -8.03 -21.57
N GLU A 46 36.19 -8.75 -21.93
CA GLU A 46 36.88 -9.73 -21.10
C GLU A 46 37.32 -9.16 -19.72
N ASN A 47 37.57 -7.84 -19.67
CA ASN A 47 38.01 -7.20 -18.42
C ASN A 47 36.88 -6.91 -17.42
N TYR A 48 35.62 -6.97 -17.84
CA TYR A 48 34.53 -6.56 -16.97
C TYR A 48 33.31 -7.50 -16.93
N ILE A 49 33.23 -8.48 -17.83
CA ILE A 49 32.22 -9.54 -17.75
C ILE A 49 32.79 -10.66 -16.90
N GLY A 50 31.99 -11.22 -16.01
CA GLY A 50 32.36 -12.34 -15.14
C GLY A 50 31.29 -13.40 -15.09
N THR A 51 31.67 -14.51 -14.45
CA THR A 51 30.80 -15.67 -14.25
C THR A 51 29.47 -15.26 -13.61
N GLY A 52 28.37 -15.71 -14.20
CA GLY A 52 27.03 -15.47 -13.72
C GLY A 52 26.44 -14.09 -14.03
N ASP A 53 27.19 -13.18 -14.70
CA ASP A 53 26.69 -11.85 -15.04
C ASP A 53 25.49 -11.92 -16.00
N ILE A 54 24.60 -10.92 -15.91
CA ILE A 54 23.57 -10.66 -16.92
C ILE A 54 24.13 -9.63 -17.89
N VAL A 55 24.27 -9.99 -19.17
CA VAL A 55 24.85 -9.14 -20.18
C VAL A 55 23.81 -8.67 -21.17
N ILE A 56 23.65 -7.35 -21.27
CA ILE A 56 22.73 -6.68 -22.21
C ILE A 56 23.54 -6.27 -23.44
N LEU A 57 23.13 -6.73 -24.62
CA LEU A 57 23.85 -6.44 -25.86
C LEU A 57 22.91 -6.52 -27.08
N GLY A 58 23.43 -6.09 -28.22
CA GLY A 58 22.75 -6.17 -29.51
C GLY A 58 23.16 -7.37 -30.35
N ASN A 59 23.17 -7.21 -31.66
CA ASN A 59 23.33 -8.27 -32.66
C ASN A 59 24.79 -8.60 -33.03
N ARG A 60 25.80 -8.06 -32.36
CA ARG A 60 27.20 -8.34 -32.66
C ARG A 60 27.58 -9.74 -32.28
N TYR A 61 27.89 -10.59 -33.26
CA TYR A 61 28.19 -12.01 -33.06
C TYR A 61 29.38 -12.23 -32.10
N GLU A 62 30.48 -11.51 -32.31
CA GLU A 62 31.69 -11.63 -31.51
C GLU A 62 31.47 -11.23 -30.06
N ALA A 63 30.63 -10.22 -29.83
CA ALA A 63 30.28 -9.78 -28.49
C ALA A 63 29.41 -10.83 -27.75
N GLN A 64 28.49 -11.47 -28.48
CA GLN A 64 27.68 -12.55 -27.93
C GLN A 64 28.54 -13.77 -27.55
N LEU A 65 29.46 -14.16 -28.44
CA LEU A 65 30.35 -15.27 -28.21
C LEU A 65 31.28 -15.01 -27.01
N CYS A 66 31.94 -13.85 -26.98
CA CYS A 66 32.80 -13.42 -25.89
C CYS A 66 32.07 -13.47 -24.54
N ALA A 67 30.84 -12.94 -24.45
CA ALA A 67 30.08 -12.94 -23.21
C ALA A 67 29.76 -14.37 -22.71
N ILE A 68 29.47 -15.31 -23.62
CA ILE A 68 29.25 -16.72 -23.27
C ILE A 68 30.54 -17.37 -22.79
N GLU A 69 31.68 -17.13 -23.48
CA GLU A 69 33.00 -17.67 -23.13
C GLU A 69 33.48 -17.13 -21.77
N MET A 70 33.07 -15.89 -21.37
CA MET A 70 33.29 -15.31 -20.05
C MET A 70 32.32 -15.86 -18.99
N GLU A 71 31.59 -16.93 -19.29
CA GLU A 71 30.66 -17.60 -18.39
C GLU A 71 29.52 -16.71 -17.87
N ALA A 72 29.05 -15.77 -18.69
CA ALA A 72 27.84 -15.01 -18.36
C ALA A 72 26.66 -15.96 -18.12
N GLY A 73 25.91 -15.71 -17.06
CA GLY A 73 24.76 -16.53 -16.71
C GLY A 73 23.53 -16.27 -17.60
N CYS A 74 23.44 -15.04 -18.14
CA CYS A 74 22.32 -14.66 -18.99
C CYS A 74 22.75 -13.59 -20.02
N LEU A 75 22.37 -13.78 -21.28
CA LEU A 75 22.46 -12.79 -22.33
C LEU A 75 21.07 -12.27 -22.70
N ILE A 76 20.92 -10.95 -22.78
CA ILE A 76 19.70 -10.29 -23.24
C ILE A 76 20.02 -9.58 -24.56
N ILE A 77 19.51 -10.14 -25.65
CA ILE A 77 19.70 -9.63 -27.01
C ILE A 77 18.57 -8.66 -27.32
N CYS A 78 18.94 -7.40 -27.56
CA CYS A 78 18.03 -6.27 -27.76
C CYS A 78 17.57 -6.10 -29.21
N GLU A 79 16.56 -5.21 -29.41
CA GLU A 79 16.07 -4.73 -30.71
C GLU A 79 15.47 -5.82 -31.60
N GLY A 80 14.97 -6.92 -31.02
CA GLY A 80 14.39 -8.03 -31.79
C GLY A 80 15.39 -8.73 -32.69
N ALA A 81 16.68 -8.59 -32.41
CA ALA A 81 17.72 -9.20 -33.21
C ALA A 81 17.64 -10.72 -33.23
N GLN A 82 17.84 -11.30 -34.42
CA GLN A 82 17.88 -12.75 -34.57
C GLN A 82 19.22 -13.31 -34.06
N VAL A 83 19.15 -14.40 -33.31
CA VAL A 83 20.32 -15.10 -32.80
C VAL A 83 20.70 -16.25 -33.74
N SER A 84 21.98 -16.37 -34.05
CA SER A 84 22.46 -17.45 -34.91
C SER A 84 22.34 -18.80 -34.22
N LYS A 85 22.20 -19.87 -35.03
CA LYS A 85 22.18 -21.25 -34.53
C LYS A 85 23.45 -21.61 -33.77
N THR A 86 24.59 -21.07 -34.17
CA THR A 86 25.89 -21.30 -33.51
C THR A 86 25.87 -20.70 -32.09
N ILE A 87 25.46 -19.44 -31.93
CA ILE A 87 25.34 -18.79 -30.61
C ILE A 87 24.36 -19.55 -29.74
N THR A 88 23.20 -19.95 -30.26
CA THR A 88 22.20 -20.74 -29.53
C THR A 88 22.80 -22.08 -29.03
N LYS A 89 23.63 -22.72 -29.86
CA LYS A 89 24.30 -23.99 -29.50
C LYS A 89 25.33 -23.76 -28.38
N VAL A 90 26.23 -22.78 -28.55
CA VAL A 90 27.27 -22.46 -27.57
C VAL A 90 26.64 -22.00 -26.24
N ALA A 91 25.58 -21.21 -26.25
CA ALA A 91 24.87 -20.82 -25.04
C ALA A 91 24.33 -22.03 -24.25
N LYS A 92 23.79 -23.04 -24.96
CA LYS A 92 23.35 -24.29 -24.33
C LYS A 92 24.51 -25.11 -23.71
N GLU A 93 25.63 -25.18 -24.42
CA GLU A 93 26.84 -25.90 -23.96
C GLU A 93 27.44 -25.26 -22.70
N HIS A 94 27.33 -23.92 -22.56
CA HIS A 94 27.81 -23.17 -21.40
C HIS A 94 26.72 -22.89 -20.33
N ASN A 95 25.53 -23.49 -20.43
CA ASN A 95 24.39 -23.22 -19.54
C ASN A 95 24.03 -21.74 -19.42
N CYS A 96 24.25 -20.96 -20.46
CA CYS A 96 23.94 -19.54 -20.52
C CYS A 96 22.49 -19.35 -21.00
N LEU A 97 21.67 -18.67 -20.20
CA LEU A 97 20.32 -18.31 -20.59
C LEU A 97 20.35 -17.23 -21.69
N LEU A 98 19.65 -17.44 -22.79
CA LEU A 98 19.58 -16.51 -23.91
C LEU A 98 18.17 -15.98 -24.09
N ILE A 99 17.97 -14.69 -23.92
CA ILE A 99 16.69 -13.99 -24.02
C ILE A 99 16.79 -12.99 -25.18
N THR A 100 15.79 -12.91 -26.02
CA THR A 100 15.62 -11.82 -26.99
C THR A 100 14.46 -10.92 -26.58
N THR A 101 14.59 -9.61 -26.81
CA THR A 101 13.53 -8.63 -26.56
C THR A 101 13.50 -7.58 -27.69
N LYS A 102 12.32 -6.98 -27.89
CA LYS A 102 12.15 -5.86 -28.84
C LYS A 102 12.73 -4.54 -28.33
N PHE A 103 12.95 -4.45 -27.01
CA PHE A 103 13.45 -3.23 -26.40
C PHE A 103 14.92 -2.98 -26.77
N ASP A 104 15.31 -1.70 -26.83
CA ASP A 104 16.69 -1.28 -26.95
C ASP A 104 17.47 -1.45 -25.64
N THR A 105 18.80 -1.36 -25.69
CA THR A 105 19.68 -1.59 -24.54
C THR A 105 19.42 -0.65 -23.36
N TYR A 106 19.08 0.62 -23.63
CA TYR A 106 18.76 1.59 -22.59
C TYR A 106 17.44 1.25 -21.88
N THR A 107 16.41 0.90 -22.65
CA THR A 107 15.11 0.49 -22.11
C THR A 107 15.24 -0.77 -21.27
N VAL A 108 16.00 -1.78 -21.74
CA VAL A 108 16.28 -3.00 -20.97
C VAL A 108 17.00 -2.67 -19.66
N ALA A 109 18.06 -1.87 -19.70
CA ALA A 109 18.83 -1.49 -18.51
C ALA A 109 17.99 -0.74 -17.48
N ARG A 110 17.02 0.06 -17.93
CA ARG A 110 16.08 0.78 -17.08
C ARG A 110 15.02 -0.12 -16.47
N LEU A 111 14.45 -1.02 -17.27
CA LEU A 111 13.34 -1.87 -16.86
C LEU A 111 13.75 -3.09 -16.03
N ILE A 112 14.96 -3.61 -16.23
CA ILE A 112 15.38 -4.88 -15.60
C ILE A 112 15.24 -4.87 -14.07
N ASN A 113 15.42 -3.72 -13.43
CA ASN A 113 15.22 -3.60 -11.98
C ASN A 113 13.76 -3.75 -11.54
N GLN A 114 12.79 -3.64 -12.45
CA GLN A 114 11.37 -3.86 -12.16
C GLN A 114 11.01 -5.35 -12.12
N SER A 115 11.93 -6.23 -12.52
CA SER A 115 11.75 -7.69 -12.43
C SER A 115 11.90 -8.25 -11.01
N MET A 116 12.32 -7.42 -10.04
CA MET A 116 12.42 -7.83 -8.65
C MET A 116 11.06 -8.29 -8.11
N PRO A 117 11.02 -9.40 -7.36
CA PRO A 117 9.77 -9.87 -6.77
C PRO A 117 9.24 -8.85 -5.76
N ILE A 118 7.93 -8.60 -5.78
CA ILE A 118 7.29 -7.65 -4.88
C ILE A 118 7.58 -7.93 -3.40
N ARG A 119 7.75 -9.21 -3.03
CA ARG A 119 8.12 -9.61 -1.67
C ARG A 119 9.41 -8.95 -1.16
N PHE A 120 10.34 -8.61 -2.04
CA PHE A 120 11.58 -7.91 -1.66
C PHE A 120 11.32 -6.48 -1.16
N LEU A 121 10.24 -5.85 -1.66
CA LEU A 121 9.82 -4.50 -1.29
C LEU A 121 8.79 -4.48 -0.16
N MET A 122 8.22 -5.64 0.17
CA MET A 122 7.22 -5.76 1.23
C MET A 122 7.88 -5.63 2.61
N LYS A 123 7.18 -4.98 3.52
CA LYS A 123 7.50 -5.09 4.95
C LYS A 123 7.05 -6.42 5.50
N GLU A 124 7.79 -6.94 6.47
CA GLU A 124 7.35 -8.08 7.25
C GLU A 124 6.05 -7.76 7.98
N LYS A 125 5.20 -8.76 8.15
CA LYS A 125 3.85 -8.60 8.73
C LYS A 125 3.89 -7.95 10.12
N GLU A 126 4.88 -8.29 10.93
CA GLU A 126 5.11 -7.77 12.28
C GLU A 126 5.47 -6.27 12.29
N GLY A 127 6.01 -5.75 11.19
CA GLY A 127 6.37 -4.34 11.04
C GLY A 127 5.26 -3.44 10.48
N ILE A 128 4.09 -4.00 10.20
CA ILE A 128 2.96 -3.25 9.65
C ILE A 128 2.10 -2.70 10.79
N VAL A 129 2.07 -1.38 10.92
CA VAL A 129 1.10 -0.71 11.81
C VAL A 129 -0.26 -0.73 11.13
N LYS A 130 -1.25 -1.29 11.81
CA LYS A 130 -2.63 -1.44 11.35
C LYS A 130 -3.59 -0.98 12.43
N PHE A 131 -4.80 -0.66 12.01
CA PHE A 131 -5.88 -0.25 12.89
C PHE A 131 -7.04 -1.25 12.81
N GLN A 132 -7.89 -1.21 13.82
CA GLN A 132 -9.12 -1.99 13.88
C GLN A 132 -10.33 -1.10 13.56
N THR A 133 -11.42 -1.71 13.09
CA THR A 133 -12.68 -0.98 12.87
C THR A 133 -13.23 -0.33 14.12
N GLU A 134 -12.88 -0.86 15.29
CA GLU A 134 -13.33 -0.41 16.61
C GLU A 134 -12.41 0.66 17.24
N ASP A 135 -11.25 0.95 16.62
CA ASP A 135 -10.31 1.95 17.14
C ASP A 135 -10.93 3.36 17.07
N PHE A 136 -10.73 4.14 18.13
CA PHE A 136 -11.15 5.53 18.14
C PHE A 136 -10.28 6.39 17.21
N ILE A 137 -10.90 7.35 16.53
CA ILE A 137 -10.22 8.24 15.58
C ILE A 137 -9.09 9.03 16.26
N GLU A 138 -9.26 9.42 17.51
CA GLU A 138 -8.29 10.15 18.31
C GLU A 138 -7.01 9.33 18.56
N ASP A 139 -7.17 8.04 18.83
CA ASP A 139 -6.05 7.12 19.01
C ASP A 139 -5.32 6.90 17.68
N ILE A 140 -6.08 6.69 16.60
CA ILE A 140 -5.54 6.60 15.23
C ILE A 140 -4.73 7.85 14.88
N GLN A 141 -5.26 9.05 15.15
CA GLN A 141 -4.56 10.32 14.91
C GLN A 141 -3.26 10.41 15.68
N THR A 142 -3.27 9.99 16.95
CA THR A 142 -2.09 10.00 17.83
C THR A 142 -0.98 9.08 17.28
N VAL A 143 -1.35 7.89 16.83
CA VAL A 143 -0.39 6.94 16.21
C VAL A 143 0.12 7.47 14.88
N MET A 144 -0.76 7.95 14.02
CA MET A 144 -0.39 8.50 12.71
C MET A 144 0.53 9.72 12.83
N ALA A 145 0.37 10.56 13.87
CA ALA A 145 1.22 11.73 14.08
C ALA A 145 2.70 11.35 14.31
N LYS A 146 2.97 10.19 14.90
CA LYS A 146 4.31 9.70 15.22
C LYS A 146 5.00 8.98 14.04
N LEU A 147 4.24 8.55 13.03
CA LEU A 147 4.73 7.72 11.94
C LEU A 147 4.78 8.52 10.63
N ARG A 148 5.72 8.15 9.74
CA ARG A 148 5.85 8.79 8.41
C ARG A 148 5.01 8.11 7.32
N HIS A 149 4.27 7.04 7.65
CA HIS A 149 3.45 6.34 6.67
C HIS A 149 2.26 7.21 6.26
N ARG A 150 1.85 7.08 5.01
CA ARG A 150 0.71 7.79 4.44
C ARG A 150 -0.59 7.06 4.68
N ASP A 151 -0.58 5.75 4.46
CA ASP A 151 -1.74 4.89 4.46
C ASP A 151 -1.51 3.72 5.42
N PHE A 152 -2.57 3.28 6.09
CA PHE A 152 -2.54 2.22 7.10
C PHE A 152 -3.68 1.24 6.82
N PRO A 153 -3.42 -0.08 6.86
CA PRO A 153 -4.48 -1.07 6.73
C PRO A 153 -5.41 -1.05 7.96
N VAL A 154 -6.67 -1.35 7.68
CA VAL A 154 -7.71 -1.54 8.71
C VAL A 154 -8.19 -2.97 8.66
N GLU A 155 -8.31 -3.60 9.82
CA GLU A 155 -8.82 -4.96 10.02
C GLU A 155 -10.11 -4.93 10.85
N ASP A 156 -10.95 -5.93 10.65
CA ASP A 156 -12.08 -6.18 11.56
C ASP A 156 -11.61 -6.90 12.83
N THR A 157 -12.53 -7.15 13.75
CA THR A 157 -12.27 -7.87 15.02
C THR A 157 -11.82 -9.33 14.82
N GLN A 158 -11.98 -9.88 13.61
CA GLN A 158 -11.55 -11.23 13.23
C GLN A 158 -10.18 -11.23 12.54
N GLY A 159 -9.58 -10.05 12.32
CA GLY A 159 -8.29 -9.88 11.66
C GLY A 159 -8.37 -9.92 10.14
N ASN A 160 -9.55 -9.80 9.53
CA ASN A 160 -9.70 -9.70 8.10
C ASN A 160 -9.46 -8.25 7.65
N TYR A 161 -8.80 -8.10 6.52
CA TYR A 161 -8.57 -6.80 5.91
C TYR A 161 -9.90 -6.18 5.42
N VAL A 162 -10.21 -4.98 5.89
CA VAL A 162 -11.43 -4.23 5.53
C VAL A 162 -11.13 -3.10 4.55
N GLY A 163 -9.96 -2.46 4.69
CA GLY A 163 -9.62 -1.34 3.83
C GLY A 163 -8.37 -0.58 4.29
N MET A 164 -8.19 0.61 3.76
CA MET A 164 -7.08 1.51 4.10
C MET A 164 -7.60 2.82 4.67
N ILE A 165 -6.90 3.34 5.68
CA ILE A 165 -7.15 4.68 6.22
C ILE A 165 -5.91 5.55 6.05
N SER A 166 -6.11 6.80 5.67
CA SER A 166 -5.06 7.80 5.52
C SER A 166 -5.36 9.04 6.37
N ARG A 167 -4.35 9.89 6.59
CA ARG A 167 -4.55 11.17 7.27
C ARG A 167 -5.61 12.03 6.59
N ARG A 168 -5.75 11.94 5.27
CA ARG A 168 -6.75 12.70 4.52
C ARG A 168 -8.17 12.28 4.87
N ASN A 169 -8.40 11.00 5.13
CA ASN A 169 -9.72 10.51 5.55
C ASN A 169 -10.11 11.09 6.91
N LEU A 170 -9.14 11.27 7.81
CA LEU A 170 -9.39 11.84 9.15
C LEU A 170 -9.75 13.34 9.11
N LEU A 171 -9.25 14.08 8.12
CA LEU A 171 -9.62 15.51 7.95
C LEU A 171 -11.10 15.70 7.58
N GLY A 172 -11.71 14.69 6.96
CA GLY A 172 -13.12 14.68 6.57
C GLY A 172 -14.05 13.97 7.56
N ALA A 173 -13.51 13.38 8.62
CA ALA A 173 -14.30 12.74 9.66
C ALA A 173 -15.06 13.81 10.44
N GLY A 174 -16.32 13.98 10.10
CA GLY A 174 -17.23 14.89 10.80
C GLY A 174 -17.39 14.47 12.26
N LYS A 175 -17.49 15.46 13.16
CA LYS A 175 -17.83 15.19 14.56
C LYS A 175 -19.17 14.48 14.64
N LYS A 176 -19.30 13.49 15.52
CA LYS A 176 -20.60 12.89 15.83
C LYS A 176 -21.51 13.97 16.40
N LYS A 177 -22.76 13.98 15.96
CA LYS A 177 -23.78 14.94 16.43
C LYS A 177 -24.57 14.30 17.56
N LEU A 178 -24.72 15.03 18.67
CA LEU A 178 -25.38 14.54 19.87
C LEU A 178 -26.51 15.47 20.30
N ILE A 179 -27.58 14.89 20.78
CA ILE A 179 -28.61 15.55 21.56
C ILE A 179 -28.51 14.96 22.98
N LEU A 180 -28.27 15.82 23.98
CA LEU A 180 -28.23 15.38 25.38
C LEU A 180 -29.62 15.43 25.96
N VAL A 181 -30.10 14.33 26.52
CA VAL A 181 -31.43 14.21 27.10
C VAL A 181 -31.27 13.73 28.54
N ASP A 182 -31.95 14.39 29.48
CA ASP A 182 -31.98 14.06 30.91
C ASP A 182 -30.63 14.25 31.64
N HIS A 183 -29.71 14.99 31.04
CA HIS A 183 -28.47 15.44 31.67
C HIS A 183 -27.83 16.61 30.88
N ASN A 184 -27.09 17.44 31.61
CA ASN A 184 -26.34 18.57 31.04
C ASN A 184 -24.92 18.68 31.61
N GLU A 185 -24.37 17.58 32.09
CA GLU A 185 -23.01 17.47 32.62
C GLU A 185 -22.21 16.41 31.82
N ARG A 186 -20.94 16.73 31.48
CA ARG A 186 -20.08 15.79 30.75
C ARG A 186 -19.86 14.45 31.46
N GLY A 187 -19.80 14.48 32.79
CA GLY A 187 -19.59 13.27 33.60
C GLY A 187 -20.74 12.28 33.57
N GLN A 188 -21.90 12.67 33.06
CA GLN A 188 -23.08 11.82 32.89
C GLN A 188 -23.27 11.37 31.45
N ALA A 189 -22.52 11.95 30.51
CA ALA A 189 -22.61 11.65 29.09
C ALA A 189 -21.76 10.42 28.70
N VAL A 190 -21.99 9.95 27.47
CA VAL A 190 -21.20 8.86 26.89
C VAL A 190 -19.74 9.27 26.72
N ASN A 191 -18.84 8.29 26.75
CA ASN A 191 -17.42 8.52 26.44
C ASN A 191 -17.27 9.12 25.03
N GLY A 192 -16.39 10.11 24.89
CA GLY A 192 -16.15 10.78 23.62
C GLY A 192 -17.05 12.00 23.37
N VAL A 193 -17.91 12.40 24.33
CA VAL A 193 -18.76 13.61 24.22
C VAL A 193 -17.94 14.89 23.99
N GLU A 194 -16.69 14.91 24.45
CA GLU A 194 -15.75 16.05 24.29
C GLU A 194 -15.42 16.36 22.83
N THR A 195 -15.45 15.33 21.99
CA THR A 195 -15.11 15.43 20.57
C THR A 195 -16.33 15.56 19.67
N ALA A 196 -17.53 15.37 20.23
CA ALA A 196 -18.77 15.46 19.50
C ALA A 196 -19.28 16.94 19.34
N GLU A 197 -20.16 17.13 18.40
CA GLU A 197 -20.94 18.38 18.22
C GLU A 197 -22.26 18.20 18.96
N ILE A 198 -22.47 18.96 20.04
CA ILE A 198 -23.74 18.98 20.75
C ILE A 198 -24.69 19.89 19.97
N LEU A 199 -25.82 19.37 19.54
CA LEU A 199 -26.84 20.10 18.81
C LEU A 199 -27.90 20.69 19.75
N GLU A 200 -28.36 19.87 20.70
CA GLU A 200 -29.45 20.24 21.62
C GLU A 200 -29.19 19.62 23.00
N ILE A 201 -29.73 20.31 24.04
CA ILE A 201 -29.75 19.82 25.42
C ILE A 201 -31.18 19.97 25.93
N ILE A 202 -31.78 18.87 26.38
CA ILE A 202 -33.13 18.82 26.93
C ILE A 202 -33.06 18.19 28.32
N ASP A 203 -33.32 18.99 29.36
CA ASP A 203 -33.07 18.55 30.72
C ASP A 203 -34.02 19.21 31.74
N HIS A 204 -34.18 18.62 32.90
CA HIS A 204 -34.95 19.14 34.01
C HIS A 204 -34.14 19.33 35.29
N HIS A 205 -32.87 18.93 35.28
CA HIS A 205 -31.96 19.05 36.41
C HIS A 205 -31.36 20.47 36.54
N ARG A 206 -30.59 20.67 37.62
CA ARG A 206 -29.80 21.89 37.80
C ARG A 206 -28.83 22.07 36.61
N LEU A 207 -28.49 23.32 36.33
CA LEU A 207 -27.51 23.63 35.28
C LEU A 207 -26.13 23.13 35.70
N GLY A 208 -25.56 22.27 34.89
CA GLY A 208 -24.15 21.79 35.01
C GLY A 208 -23.18 22.61 34.18
N ALA A 209 -21.90 22.30 34.35
CA ALA A 209 -20.81 22.96 33.61
C ALA A 209 -20.54 22.27 32.26
N ILE A 210 -21.42 22.49 31.29
CA ILE A 210 -21.15 22.03 29.93
C ILE A 210 -20.69 23.20 29.05
N GLN A 211 -19.63 23.00 28.28
CA GLN A 211 -19.12 23.96 27.33
C GLN A 211 -19.37 23.45 25.92
N THR A 212 -19.90 24.31 25.05
CA THR A 212 -20.13 24.01 23.65
C THR A 212 -19.33 24.98 22.76
N VAL A 213 -18.90 24.53 21.60
CA VAL A 213 -18.13 25.34 20.64
C VAL A 213 -19.04 26.28 19.86
N SER A 214 -20.30 25.89 19.67
CA SER A 214 -21.31 26.65 18.93
C SER A 214 -22.53 26.88 19.82
N PRO A 215 -23.37 27.89 19.53
CA PRO A 215 -24.67 28.04 20.18
C PRO A 215 -25.51 26.77 19.99
N VAL A 216 -26.12 26.29 21.07
CA VAL A 216 -26.96 25.09 21.09
C VAL A 216 -28.37 25.44 21.53
N PHE A 217 -29.37 24.71 21.07
CA PHE A 217 -30.70 24.79 21.64
C PHE A 217 -30.66 24.14 23.04
N PHE A 218 -31.01 24.92 24.06
CA PHE A 218 -31.00 24.43 25.45
C PHE A 218 -32.39 24.67 26.08
N ARG A 219 -33.08 23.54 26.35
CA ARG A 219 -34.39 23.60 27.03
C ARG A 219 -34.25 22.91 28.39
N ASN A 220 -34.27 23.72 29.43
CA ASN A 220 -34.28 23.24 30.81
C ASN A 220 -35.52 23.82 31.53
N GLN A 221 -36.29 22.98 32.17
CA GLN A 221 -37.47 23.34 32.91
C GLN A 221 -37.55 22.57 34.24
N PRO A 222 -37.89 23.23 35.35
CA PRO A 222 -37.95 22.56 36.65
C PRO A 222 -39.27 21.75 36.79
N LEU A 223 -39.33 20.67 36.01
CA LEU A 223 -40.45 19.73 35.96
C LEU A 223 -40.06 18.40 36.63
N GLY A 224 -41.01 17.55 36.84
CA GLY A 224 -40.79 16.27 37.51
C GLY A 224 -39.96 15.27 36.70
N SER A 225 -39.89 15.44 35.36
CA SER A 225 -39.09 14.59 34.48
C SER A 225 -38.87 15.25 33.10
N THR A 226 -37.81 14.85 32.44
CA THR A 226 -37.53 15.25 31.04
C THR A 226 -38.61 14.74 30.08
N ALA A 227 -39.25 13.58 30.38
CA ALA A 227 -40.36 13.09 29.58
C ALA A 227 -41.51 14.10 29.48
N THR A 228 -41.79 14.87 30.56
CA THR A 228 -42.80 15.94 30.53
C THR A 228 -42.43 17.07 29.59
N ILE A 229 -41.14 17.41 29.51
CA ILE A 229 -40.63 18.42 28.55
C ILE A 229 -40.80 17.90 27.12
N ILE A 230 -40.46 16.67 26.84
CA ILE A 230 -40.63 16.02 25.54
C ILE A 230 -42.11 16.02 25.13
N TYR A 231 -43.01 15.64 26.06
CA TYR A 231 -44.45 15.71 25.82
C TYR A 231 -44.90 17.14 25.39
N GLN A 232 -44.45 18.16 26.13
CA GLN A 232 -44.77 19.57 25.77
C GLN A 232 -44.23 19.92 24.37
N MET A 233 -43.04 19.44 24.01
CA MET A 233 -42.48 19.68 22.69
C MET A 233 -43.32 19.06 21.56
N PHE A 234 -43.87 17.87 21.77
CA PHE A 234 -44.81 17.23 20.82
C PHE A 234 -46.08 18.11 20.66
N VAL A 235 -46.68 18.55 21.78
CA VAL A 235 -47.87 19.39 21.78
C VAL A 235 -47.62 20.72 21.12
N GLU A 236 -46.49 21.39 21.43
CA GLU A 236 -46.11 22.69 20.84
C GLU A 236 -45.93 22.61 19.31
N LYS A 237 -45.46 21.47 18.83
CA LYS A 237 -45.23 21.22 17.39
C LYS A 237 -46.47 20.65 16.68
N GLY A 238 -47.55 20.37 17.42
CA GLY A 238 -48.75 19.73 16.87
C GLY A 238 -48.53 18.33 16.32
N ILE A 239 -47.53 17.62 16.87
CA ILE A 239 -47.17 16.23 16.45
C ILE A 239 -47.94 15.28 17.37
N GLU A 240 -48.68 14.35 16.78
CA GLU A 240 -49.35 13.27 17.50
C GLU A 240 -48.31 12.29 18.06
N ILE A 241 -48.47 11.97 19.36
CA ILE A 241 -47.56 11.04 20.03
C ILE A 241 -47.99 9.60 19.71
N PRO A 242 -47.13 8.81 19.05
CA PRO A 242 -47.43 7.41 18.79
C PRO A 242 -47.67 6.61 20.07
N SER A 243 -48.65 5.69 20.04
CA SER A 243 -49.04 4.90 21.24
C SER A 243 -47.89 4.11 21.88
N HIS A 244 -46.92 3.66 21.09
CA HIS A 244 -45.74 2.92 21.59
C HIS A 244 -44.71 3.82 22.31
N ILE A 245 -44.84 5.16 22.19
CA ILE A 245 -44.03 6.16 22.91
C ILE A 245 -44.78 6.70 24.15
N ALA A 246 -46.09 6.69 24.10
CA ALA A 246 -46.93 7.29 25.14
C ALA A 246 -47.14 6.37 26.38
N GLY A 247 -46.76 5.09 26.31
CA GLY A 247 -47.02 4.08 27.32
C GLY A 247 -46.01 3.98 28.45
#